data_41261875ab54d4881fae366c8815d56c
#
_entry.id   41261875ab54d4881fae366c8815d56c
#
_cell.length_a   1.000
_cell.length_b   1.000
_cell.length_c   1.000
_cell.angle_alpha   90.00
_cell.angle_beta   90.00
_cell.angle_gamma   90.00
#
_symmetry.space_group_name_H-M   'P 1'
#
loop_
_entity.id
_entity.type
_entity.pdbx_description
1 polymer ?
#
loop_
_entity_poly.entity_id
_entity_poly.type
_entity_poly.pdbx_seq_one_letter_code
_entity_poly.pdbx_strand_id
1 'polypeptide(L)'
;MVYHVSESTKVRTMDYSMSPISDDDRESIMDVFNYYVENSFAAYPETKLPYEAYDMFLKISKGYPTAAVKDKKGSLIGFGLLRVHNSMPTFSKTAEITYFIHPEHTGKGIGTKLLNHLEEEAKKKGITNILANISSLNPRSIDFHKKNGFIECGRFKRVGMKNGQVFDTVWMQKIT
;
A
#
# COMPACT_ATOMS: atom_id res chain seq x y z
N MET A 1 -6.63 -4.51 54.11
CA MET A 1 -6.17 -5.33 52.99
C MET A 1 -6.35 -4.46 51.74
N VAL A 2 -5.25 -3.82 51.29
CA VAL A 2 -5.28 -2.82 50.21
C VAL A 2 -4.71 -3.48 48.98
N TYR A 3 -5.56 -3.67 47.94
CA TYR A 3 -5.10 -4.15 46.64
C TYR A 3 -4.61 -2.97 45.80
N HIS A 4 -3.31 -2.88 45.63
CA HIS A 4 -2.70 -2.05 44.62
C HIS A 4 -2.78 -2.77 43.27
N VAL A 5 -3.63 -2.27 42.41
CA VAL A 5 -3.59 -2.61 41.00
C VAL A 5 -2.89 -1.46 40.27
N SER A 6 -1.60 -1.67 40.02
CA SER A 6 -0.82 -0.80 39.14
C SER A 6 -0.74 -1.46 37.76
N GLU A 7 -1.71 -1.21 36.89
CA GLU A 7 -1.55 -1.45 35.47
C GLU A 7 -1.10 -0.16 34.80
N SER A 8 0.21 -0.02 34.66
CA SER A 8 0.77 0.97 33.76
C SER A 8 0.54 0.49 32.31
N THR A 9 -0.51 0.98 31.68
CA THR A 9 -0.72 0.86 30.24
C THR A 9 0.43 1.61 29.57
N LYS A 10 1.51 0.88 29.22
CA LYS A 10 2.56 1.41 28.34
C LYS A 10 1.90 1.76 27.01
N VAL A 11 1.63 3.04 26.81
CA VAL A 11 1.34 3.60 25.50
C VAL A 11 2.56 3.25 24.63
N ARG A 12 2.42 2.26 23.74
CA ARG A 12 3.45 1.94 22.75
C ARG A 12 3.56 3.14 21.83
N THR A 13 4.56 4.01 22.11
CA THR A 13 4.93 5.07 21.17
C THR A 13 5.19 4.44 19.82
N MET A 14 4.51 4.94 18.78
CA MET A 14 4.75 4.47 17.42
C MET A 14 6.20 4.77 17.06
N ASP A 15 6.93 3.73 16.64
CA ASP A 15 8.35 3.86 16.31
C ASP A 15 8.56 4.38 14.87
N TYR A 16 7.54 5.03 14.27
CA TYR A 16 7.57 5.58 12.92
C TYR A 16 6.56 6.73 12.79
N SER A 17 6.76 7.56 11.76
CA SER A 17 5.86 8.64 11.34
C SER A 17 5.29 8.35 9.96
N MET A 18 4.14 8.99 9.62
CA MET A 18 3.55 8.99 8.29
C MET A 18 3.34 10.41 7.83
N SER A 19 3.73 10.71 6.60
CA SER A 19 3.52 12.01 5.93
C SER A 19 3.18 11.77 4.46
N PRO A 20 2.51 12.71 3.77
CA PRO A 20 2.37 12.60 2.31
C PRO A 20 3.74 12.40 1.64
N ILE A 21 3.75 11.64 0.52
CA ILE A 21 4.99 11.47 -0.27
C ILE A 21 5.44 12.81 -0.86
N SER A 22 6.74 13.01 -0.98
CA SER A 22 7.36 14.22 -1.51
C SER A 22 8.52 13.90 -2.46
N ASP A 23 9.06 14.89 -3.12
CA ASP A 23 10.23 14.70 -3.99
C ASP A 23 11.47 14.19 -3.24
N ASP A 24 11.60 14.51 -1.95
CA ASP A 24 12.68 14.01 -1.10
C ASP A 24 12.62 12.49 -0.87
N ASP A 25 11.46 11.88 -1.11
CA ASP A 25 11.25 10.43 -0.94
C ASP A 25 11.54 9.63 -2.22
N ARG A 26 11.82 10.30 -3.34
CA ARG A 26 11.96 9.72 -4.69
C ARG A 26 12.82 8.45 -4.71
N GLU A 27 14.08 8.58 -4.34
CA GLU A 27 15.03 7.47 -4.42
C GLU A 27 14.61 6.34 -3.48
N SER A 28 14.31 6.65 -2.23
CA SER A 28 13.94 5.65 -1.22
C SER A 28 12.66 4.90 -1.58
N ILE A 29 11.66 5.59 -2.13
CA ILE A 29 10.41 4.93 -2.61
C ILE A 29 10.71 4.02 -3.80
N MET A 30 11.52 4.50 -4.76
CA MET A 30 11.85 3.70 -5.92
C MET A 30 12.74 2.51 -5.56
N ASP A 31 13.63 2.62 -4.58
CA ASP A 31 14.41 1.48 -4.07
C ASP A 31 13.51 0.41 -3.47
N VAL A 32 12.54 0.79 -2.62
CA VAL A 32 11.56 -0.17 -2.07
C VAL A 32 10.72 -0.79 -3.19
N PHE A 33 10.23 0.00 -4.15
CA PHE A 33 9.46 -0.52 -5.27
C PHE A 33 10.27 -1.48 -6.15
N ASN A 34 11.49 -1.09 -6.51
CA ASN A 34 12.38 -1.88 -7.36
C ASN A 34 12.82 -3.19 -6.69
N TYR A 35 12.95 -3.22 -5.36
CA TYR A 35 13.14 -4.49 -4.66
C TYR A 35 12.02 -5.49 -5.01
N TYR A 36 10.75 -5.06 -4.99
CA TYR A 36 9.62 -5.91 -5.33
C TYR A 36 9.50 -6.21 -6.82
N VAL A 37 9.98 -5.32 -7.68
CA VAL A 37 10.11 -5.59 -9.12
C VAL A 37 11.03 -6.78 -9.35
N GLU A 38 12.18 -6.82 -8.71
CA GLU A 38 13.18 -7.88 -8.93
C GLU A 38 12.87 -9.18 -8.19
N ASN A 39 12.26 -9.10 -7.01
CA ASN A 39 12.20 -10.22 -6.08
C ASN A 39 10.79 -10.79 -5.86
N SER A 40 9.76 -10.31 -6.57
CA SER A 40 8.39 -10.75 -6.30
C SER A 40 7.43 -10.51 -7.47
N PHE A 41 6.20 -10.98 -7.30
CA PHE A 41 5.05 -10.67 -8.16
C PHE A 41 4.15 -9.57 -7.57
N ALA A 42 4.62 -8.85 -6.56
CA ALA A 42 3.87 -7.73 -5.98
C ALA A 42 3.94 -6.47 -6.86
N ALA A 43 5.02 -6.30 -7.61
CA ALA A 43 5.18 -5.27 -8.64
C ALA A 43 5.28 -5.92 -10.02
N TYR A 44 4.60 -5.35 -11.01
CA TYR A 44 4.46 -5.97 -12.34
C TYR A 44 5.62 -5.75 -13.31
N PRO A 45 6.42 -4.66 -13.27
CA PRO A 45 7.57 -4.54 -14.15
C PRO A 45 8.54 -5.72 -14.02
N GLU A 46 9.18 -6.12 -15.11
CA GLU A 46 10.19 -7.20 -15.12
C GLU A 46 11.59 -6.71 -14.75
N THR A 47 11.86 -5.43 -14.99
CA THR A 47 13.14 -4.79 -14.73
C THR A 47 12.97 -3.55 -13.88
N LYS A 48 14.00 -3.19 -13.12
CA LYS A 48 14.04 -1.96 -12.34
C LYS A 48 13.64 -0.75 -13.18
N LEU A 49 12.86 0.13 -12.58
CA LEU A 49 12.54 1.43 -13.14
C LEU A 49 13.56 2.48 -12.67
N PRO A 50 13.89 3.46 -13.51
CA PRO A 50 14.74 4.57 -13.10
C PRO A 50 14.03 5.46 -12.06
N TYR A 51 14.79 6.29 -11.33
CA TYR A 51 14.23 7.16 -10.29
C TYR A 51 13.22 8.17 -10.83
N GLU A 52 13.37 8.58 -12.10
CA GLU A 52 12.43 9.47 -12.80
C GLU A 52 11.02 8.87 -12.95
N ALA A 53 10.89 7.53 -12.89
CA ALA A 53 9.58 6.86 -12.91
C ALA A 53 8.74 7.22 -11.67
N TYR A 54 9.32 7.78 -10.62
CA TYR A 54 8.60 8.33 -9.48
C TYR A 54 7.58 9.42 -9.88
N ASP A 55 7.87 10.20 -10.91
CA ASP A 55 6.94 11.23 -11.43
C ASP A 55 5.60 10.63 -11.86
N MET A 56 5.60 9.38 -12.30
CA MET A 56 4.36 8.66 -12.59
C MET A 56 3.53 8.45 -11.31
N PHE A 57 4.16 8.10 -10.17
CA PHE A 57 3.45 7.93 -8.90
C PHE A 57 2.82 9.24 -8.45
N LEU A 58 3.55 10.35 -8.53
CA LEU A 58 3.01 11.68 -8.23
C LEU A 58 1.84 12.05 -9.15
N LYS A 59 1.97 11.75 -10.44
CA LYS A 59 0.93 12.05 -11.44
C LYS A 59 -0.35 11.26 -11.20
N ILE A 60 -0.26 9.93 -11.02
CA ILE A 60 -1.46 9.07 -10.86
C ILE A 60 -2.13 9.25 -9.50
N SER A 61 -1.41 9.69 -8.47
CA SER A 61 -1.94 9.95 -7.14
C SER A 61 -2.35 11.42 -6.92
N LYS A 62 -2.25 12.27 -7.93
CA LYS A 62 -2.60 13.68 -7.80
C LYS A 62 -4.03 13.85 -7.30
N GLY A 63 -4.19 14.52 -6.15
CA GLY A 63 -5.50 14.71 -5.50
C GLY A 63 -5.95 13.55 -4.61
N TYR A 64 -5.26 12.43 -4.60
CA TYR A 64 -5.53 11.26 -3.77
C TYR A 64 -4.58 11.19 -2.55
N PRO A 65 -4.97 10.49 -1.47
CA PRO A 65 -4.10 10.26 -0.32
C PRO A 65 -2.83 9.50 -0.69
N THR A 66 -1.72 9.93 -0.10
CA THR A 66 -0.42 9.25 -0.18
C THR A 66 0.23 9.24 1.20
N ALA A 67 1.11 8.28 1.46
CA ALA A 67 1.88 8.24 2.69
C ALA A 67 3.27 7.64 2.49
N ALA A 68 4.29 8.33 2.98
CA ALA A 68 5.61 7.80 3.26
C ALA A 68 5.68 7.43 4.74
N VAL A 69 6.14 6.22 5.04
CA VAL A 69 6.34 5.73 6.41
C VAL A 69 7.83 5.80 6.71
N LYS A 70 8.20 6.57 7.72
CA LYS A 70 9.61 6.77 8.12
C LYS A 70 9.83 6.34 9.56
N ASP A 71 10.94 5.68 9.82
CA ASP A 71 11.37 5.31 11.17
C ASP A 71 11.85 6.54 11.97
N LYS A 72 12.25 6.34 13.23
CA LYS A 72 12.77 7.41 14.11
C LYS A 72 14.04 8.09 13.60
N LYS A 73 14.76 7.45 12.66
CA LYS A 73 15.97 8.01 12.04
C LYS A 73 15.65 8.77 10.75
N GLY A 74 14.38 8.78 10.33
CA GLY A 74 13.96 9.38 9.07
C GLY A 74 14.10 8.47 7.85
N SER A 75 14.53 7.21 8.03
CA SER A 75 14.65 6.25 6.94
C SER A 75 13.29 5.76 6.48
N LEU A 76 13.06 5.69 5.17
CA LEU A 76 11.81 5.18 4.60
C LEU A 76 11.70 3.67 4.84
N ILE A 77 10.63 3.24 5.48
CA ILE A 77 10.32 1.83 5.76
C ILE A 77 9.09 1.32 5.03
N GLY A 78 8.43 2.18 4.28
CA GLY A 78 7.29 1.84 3.42
C GLY A 78 6.63 3.07 2.85
N PHE A 79 5.79 2.86 1.86
CA PHE A 79 4.97 3.91 1.26
C PHE A 79 3.66 3.34 0.73
N GLY A 80 2.70 4.22 0.53
CA GLY A 80 1.43 3.87 -0.11
C GLY A 80 0.77 5.07 -0.74
N LEU A 81 -0.06 4.81 -1.72
CA LEU A 81 -0.84 5.83 -2.41
C LEU A 81 -2.18 5.26 -2.87
N LEU A 82 -3.17 6.12 -2.91
CA LEU A 82 -4.36 5.91 -3.68
C LEU A 82 -4.20 6.61 -5.03
N ARG A 83 -4.87 6.06 -6.04
CA ARG A 83 -4.86 6.62 -7.40
C ARG A 83 -6.23 6.53 -8.03
N VAL A 84 -6.42 7.30 -9.08
CA VAL A 84 -7.65 7.26 -9.87
C VAL A 84 -7.91 5.84 -10.40
N HIS A 85 -9.13 5.34 -10.18
CA HIS A 85 -9.60 4.11 -10.81
C HIS A 85 -10.08 4.38 -12.23
N ASN A 86 -10.91 5.41 -12.39
CA ASN A 86 -11.44 5.84 -13.67
C ASN A 86 -11.61 7.37 -13.65
N SER A 87 -11.24 8.03 -14.74
CA SER A 87 -11.25 9.51 -14.84
C SER A 87 -12.65 10.12 -14.97
N MET A 88 -13.68 9.30 -15.25
CA MET A 88 -15.06 9.81 -15.33
C MET A 88 -15.59 10.20 -13.94
N PRO A 89 -16.26 11.35 -13.80
CA PRO A 89 -16.77 11.85 -12.51
C PRO A 89 -17.68 10.86 -11.76
N THR A 90 -18.39 9.99 -12.48
CA THR A 90 -19.24 8.93 -11.91
C THR A 90 -18.46 7.92 -11.04
N PHE A 91 -17.16 7.81 -11.22
CA PHE A 91 -16.28 6.94 -10.42
C PHE A 91 -15.45 7.69 -9.38
N SER A 92 -15.72 8.98 -9.13
CA SER A 92 -14.94 9.82 -8.21
C SER A 92 -14.85 9.31 -6.77
N LYS A 93 -15.77 8.44 -6.35
CA LYS A 93 -15.78 7.82 -5.03
C LYS A 93 -15.01 6.49 -4.95
N THR A 94 -14.34 6.09 -6.04
CA THR A 94 -13.58 4.84 -6.13
C THR A 94 -12.12 5.15 -6.43
N ALA A 95 -11.22 4.55 -5.67
CA ALA A 95 -9.77 4.64 -5.89
C ALA A 95 -9.12 3.26 -5.88
N GLU A 96 -7.98 3.14 -6.54
CA GLU A 96 -7.12 1.96 -6.43
C GLU A 96 -6.01 2.23 -5.44
N ILE A 97 -5.62 1.20 -4.68
CA ILE A 97 -4.55 1.28 -3.69
C ILE A 97 -3.28 0.59 -4.18
N THR A 98 -2.15 1.21 -3.90
CA THR A 98 -0.81 0.64 -4.06
C THR A 98 0.00 0.95 -2.82
N TYR A 99 0.66 -0.04 -2.22
CA TYR A 99 1.56 0.16 -1.09
C TYR A 99 2.59 -0.95 -0.99
N PHE A 100 3.76 -0.58 -0.49
CA PHE A 100 4.90 -1.47 -0.28
C PHE A 100 5.55 -1.15 1.07
N ILE A 101 5.94 -2.19 1.79
CA ILE A 101 6.72 -2.08 3.03
C ILE A 101 8.12 -2.62 2.75
N HIS A 102 9.16 -1.91 3.20
CA HIS A 102 10.52 -2.38 3.08
C HIS A 102 10.64 -3.82 3.62
N PRO A 103 11.33 -4.74 2.94
CA PRO A 103 11.33 -6.17 3.29
C PRO A 103 11.65 -6.46 4.75
N GLU A 104 12.63 -5.76 5.32
CA GLU A 104 13.04 -5.92 6.72
C GLU A 104 11.99 -5.45 7.74
N HIS A 105 10.97 -4.72 7.29
CA HIS A 105 9.91 -4.17 8.11
C HIS A 105 8.55 -4.85 7.91
N THR A 106 8.48 -5.90 7.08
CA THR A 106 7.26 -6.68 6.88
C THR A 106 6.92 -7.52 8.12
N GLY A 107 5.64 -7.90 8.27
CA GLY A 107 5.20 -8.73 9.40
C GLY A 107 5.09 -8.02 10.76
N LYS A 108 5.39 -6.72 10.83
CA LYS A 108 5.38 -5.92 12.07
C LYS A 108 4.11 -5.05 12.24
N GLY A 109 3.08 -5.31 11.45
CA GLY A 109 1.80 -4.58 11.49
C GLY A 109 1.81 -3.22 10.79
N ILE A 110 2.94 -2.78 10.22
CA ILE A 110 3.07 -1.48 9.53
C ILE A 110 2.11 -1.38 8.35
N GLY A 111 1.99 -2.45 7.56
CA GLY A 111 1.09 -2.48 6.40
C GLY A 111 -0.38 -2.22 6.77
N THR A 112 -0.88 -2.81 7.85
CA THR A 112 -2.24 -2.57 8.35
C THR A 112 -2.43 -1.12 8.77
N LYS A 113 -1.44 -0.54 9.46
CA LYS A 113 -1.51 0.86 9.91
C LYS A 113 -1.42 1.85 8.75
N LEU A 114 -0.59 1.56 7.74
CA LEU A 114 -0.51 2.34 6.52
C LEU A 114 -1.84 2.29 5.75
N LEU A 115 -2.44 1.10 5.60
CA LEU A 115 -3.75 0.94 4.99
C LEU A 115 -4.82 1.75 5.72
N ASN A 116 -4.90 1.63 7.04
CA ASN A 116 -5.88 2.37 7.85
C ASN A 116 -5.71 3.89 7.71
N HIS A 117 -4.47 4.37 7.71
CA HIS A 117 -4.19 5.79 7.49
C HIS A 117 -4.69 6.26 6.12
N LEU A 118 -4.39 5.52 5.05
CA LEU A 118 -4.85 5.85 3.70
C LEU A 118 -6.39 5.80 3.58
N GLU A 119 -7.05 4.86 4.27
CA GLU A 119 -8.51 4.76 4.34
C GLU A 119 -9.14 5.98 5.04
N GLU A 120 -8.57 6.40 6.17
CA GLU A 120 -9.05 7.60 6.88
C GLU A 120 -8.91 8.86 6.03
N GLU A 121 -7.78 9.03 5.37
CA GLU A 121 -7.57 10.16 4.44
C GLU A 121 -8.49 10.08 3.21
N ALA A 122 -8.78 8.87 2.71
CA ALA A 122 -9.72 8.64 1.63
C ALA A 122 -11.15 9.06 2.01
N LYS A 123 -11.60 8.69 3.21
CA LYS A 123 -12.93 9.09 3.73
C LYS A 123 -13.09 10.60 3.81
N LYS A 124 -12.06 11.32 4.26
CA LYS A 124 -12.07 12.80 4.30
C LYS A 124 -12.25 13.42 2.91
N LYS A 125 -11.86 12.70 1.86
CA LYS A 125 -12.01 13.12 0.45
C LYS A 125 -13.29 12.56 -0.21
N GLY A 126 -14.16 11.86 0.54
CA GLY A 126 -15.39 11.28 0.03
C GLY A 126 -15.20 10.01 -0.79
N ILE A 127 -14.03 9.39 -0.75
CA ILE A 127 -13.76 8.09 -1.37
C ILE A 127 -14.35 7.01 -0.45
N THR A 128 -15.25 6.20 -1.00
CA THR A 128 -15.99 5.16 -0.25
C THR A 128 -15.69 3.75 -0.75
N ASN A 129 -14.94 3.63 -1.84
CA ASN A 129 -14.55 2.36 -2.46
C ASN A 129 -13.04 2.33 -2.68
N ILE A 130 -12.39 1.30 -2.17
CA ILE A 130 -10.97 1.03 -2.42
C ILE A 130 -10.83 -0.31 -3.11
N LEU A 131 -10.15 -0.30 -4.26
CA LEU A 131 -9.87 -1.48 -5.06
C LEU A 131 -8.38 -1.84 -4.95
N ALA A 132 -8.10 -3.13 -4.89
CA ALA A 132 -6.75 -3.67 -4.98
C ALA A 132 -6.66 -4.68 -6.12
N ASN A 133 -5.63 -4.55 -6.96
CA ASN A 133 -5.30 -5.48 -8.03
C ASN A 133 -4.03 -6.25 -7.63
N ILE A 134 -4.13 -7.57 -7.53
CA ILE A 134 -3.09 -8.40 -6.93
C ILE A 134 -2.78 -9.57 -7.86
N SER A 135 -1.50 -9.86 -8.08
CA SER A 135 -1.08 -11.09 -8.76
C SER A 135 -1.48 -12.33 -7.96
N SER A 136 -2.02 -13.35 -8.64
CA SER A 136 -2.31 -14.66 -8.02
C SER A 136 -1.05 -15.34 -7.47
N LEU A 137 0.13 -14.94 -7.93
CA LEU A 137 1.42 -15.40 -7.43
C LEU A 137 1.92 -14.61 -6.20
N ASN A 138 1.06 -13.74 -5.64
CA ASN A 138 1.32 -13.03 -4.37
C ASN A 138 0.24 -13.37 -3.31
N PRO A 139 0.16 -14.64 -2.84
CA PRO A 139 -0.86 -15.08 -1.89
C PRO A 139 -0.80 -14.30 -0.56
N ARG A 140 0.39 -13.88 -0.12
CA ARG A 140 0.54 -13.07 1.10
C ARG A 140 -0.23 -11.75 1.02
N SER A 141 -0.24 -11.10 -0.13
CA SER A 141 -1.01 -9.87 -0.34
C SER A 141 -2.51 -10.16 -0.35
N ILE A 142 -2.95 -11.24 -1.00
CA ILE A 142 -4.36 -11.64 -1.00
C ILE A 142 -4.85 -11.88 0.44
N ASP A 143 -4.10 -12.65 1.23
CA ASP A 143 -4.43 -12.93 2.63
C ASP A 143 -4.40 -11.68 3.50
N PHE A 144 -3.44 -10.78 3.26
CA PHE A 144 -3.37 -9.50 3.94
C PHE A 144 -4.62 -8.65 3.68
N HIS A 145 -5.06 -8.56 2.43
CA HIS A 145 -6.26 -7.81 2.07
C HIS A 145 -7.52 -8.42 2.69
N LYS A 146 -7.68 -9.75 2.65
CA LYS A 146 -8.79 -10.45 3.32
C LYS A 146 -8.84 -10.14 4.81
N LYS A 147 -7.70 -10.22 5.51
CA LYS A 147 -7.60 -9.89 6.95
C LYS A 147 -7.94 -8.44 7.28
N ASN A 148 -7.77 -7.54 6.32
CA ASN A 148 -8.08 -6.12 6.46
C ASN A 148 -9.45 -5.74 5.86
N GLY A 149 -10.35 -6.70 5.62
CA GLY A 149 -11.74 -6.45 5.26
C GLY A 149 -12.00 -6.27 3.76
N PHE A 150 -11.05 -6.60 2.89
CA PHE A 150 -11.30 -6.67 1.45
C PHE A 150 -11.95 -8.02 1.10
N ILE A 151 -12.84 -7.98 0.12
CA ILE A 151 -13.45 -9.17 -0.48
C ILE A 151 -12.96 -9.32 -1.92
N GLU A 152 -12.71 -10.55 -2.37
CA GLU A 152 -12.42 -10.85 -3.77
C GLU A 152 -13.71 -10.65 -4.59
N CYS A 153 -13.68 -9.75 -5.57
CA CYS A 153 -14.83 -9.44 -6.40
C CYS A 153 -14.68 -9.90 -7.86
N GLY A 154 -13.49 -10.34 -8.25
CA GLY A 154 -13.26 -10.90 -9.57
C GLY A 154 -11.82 -11.34 -9.81
N ARG A 155 -11.66 -12.17 -10.85
CA ARG A 155 -10.36 -12.69 -11.25
C ARG A 155 -10.27 -12.81 -12.76
N PHE A 156 -9.27 -12.19 -13.35
CA PHE A 156 -8.93 -12.35 -14.75
C PHE A 156 -7.83 -13.41 -14.87
N LYS A 157 -8.18 -14.53 -15.48
CA LYS A 157 -7.27 -15.68 -15.59
C LYS A 157 -6.22 -15.45 -16.67
N ARG A 158 -4.95 -15.75 -16.34
CA ARG A 158 -3.82 -15.81 -17.26
C ARG A 158 -3.57 -14.51 -18.03
N VAL A 159 -3.87 -13.36 -17.42
CA VAL A 159 -3.76 -12.04 -18.08
C VAL A 159 -2.38 -11.40 -17.94
N GLY A 160 -1.55 -11.86 -17.01
CA GLY A 160 -0.19 -11.37 -16.82
C GLY A 160 0.84 -12.46 -17.05
N MET A 161 2.03 -12.04 -17.49
CA MET A 161 3.24 -12.88 -17.53
C MET A 161 4.41 -12.03 -17.03
N LYS A 162 5.19 -12.59 -16.12
CA LYS A 162 6.41 -11.98 -15.61
C LYS A 162 7.47 -13.06 -15.43
N ASN A 163 8.69 -12.83 -15.94
CA ASN A 163 9.80 -13.78 -15.89
C ASN A 163 9.39 -15.19 -16.36
N GLY A 164 8.60 -15.27 -17.44
CA GLY A 164 8.10 -16.52 -18.01
C GLY A 164 6.99 -17.21 -17.21
N GLN A 165 6.54 -16.66 -16.09
CA GLN A 165 5.45 -17.22 -15.27
C GLN A 165 4.15 -16.47 -15.55
N VAL A 166 3.13 -17.22 -15.97
CA VAL A 166 1.78 -16.68 -16.21
C VAL A 166 1.02 -16.59 -14.90
N PHE A 167 0.29 -15.49 -14.68
CA PHE A 167 -0.51 -15.28 -13.48
C PHE A 167 -1.88 -14.67 -13.80
N ASP A 168 -2.79 -14.87 -12.85
CA ASP A 168 -4.09 -14.19 -12.84
C ASP A 168 -3.97 -12.86 -12.11
N THR A 169 -4.82 -11.89 -12.44
CA THR A 169 -5.05 -10.74 -11.57
C THR A 169 -6.31 -10.95 -10.73
N VAL A 170 -6.14 -10.80 -9.42
CA VAL A 170 -7.21 -10.90 -8.44
C VAL A 170 -7.62 -9.48 -8.05
N TRP A 171 -8.89 -9.15 -8.29
CA TRP A 171 -9.46 -7.88 -7.88
C TRP A 171 -10.17 -8.03 -6.54
N MET A 172 -9.80 -7.18 -5.61
CA MET A 172 -10.39 -7.12 -4.28
C MET A 172 -10.93 -5.73 -4.00
N GLN A 173 -12.00 -5.66 -3.24
CA GLN A 173 -12.72 -4.42 -2.94
C GLN A 173 -12.94 -4.30 -1.44
N LYS A 174 -12.80 -3.08 -0.92
CA LYS A 174 -13.26 -2.68 0.41
C LYS A 174 -14.15 -1.46 0.29
N ILE A 175 -15.35 -1.55 0.87
CA ILE A 175 -16.24 -0.41 1.08
C ILE A 175 -15.88 0.19 2.44
N THR A 176 -15.61 1.49 2.50
CA THR A 176 -15.10 2.19 3.70
C THR A 176 -16.12 3.11 4.35
#